data_c3dc39477092f3e5422c167de1a348c0
#
_entry.id   c3dc39477092f3e5422c167de1a348c0
#
_cell.length_a   1.000
_cell.length_b   1.000
_cell.length_c   1.000
_cell.angle_alpha   90.00
_cell.angle_beta   90.00
_cell.angle_gamma   90.00
#
_symmetry.space_group_name_H-M   'P 1'
#
loop_
_entity.id
_entity.type
_entity.pdbx_description
1 polymer ?
#
loop_
_entity_poly.entity_id
_entity_poly.type
_entity_poly.pdbx_seq_one_letter_code
_entity_poly.pdbx_strand_id
1 'polypeptide(L)'
;MANTTFNGAVRSKNGFKTIDVTAATGAITDGLVINADGNIYNDAGGHIQYAAATGYGPADIIVGKGGSQYGTVDPYTESSTQLFPLGSRLFYGNTVYRYGKMGAGAVTAGKCVTHAASIAHHFDLTPTAGVAAGETAISVETAGTDLTLNQYAGGYLYINDAAGEGQMLRIESNPAHDHSADPSVIITCYDDLATAITTSSRVTLIA
;
A
#
# COMPACT_ATOMS: atom_id res chain seq x y z
N MET A 1 35.21 24.97 9.95
CA MET A 1 34.30 26.09 10.29
C MET A 1 33.68 25.74 11.64
N ALA A 2 33.66 26.67 12.58
CA ALA A 2 33.08 26.44 13.90
C ALA A 2 31.54 26.42 13.79
N ASN A 3 30.91 25.40 14.35
CA ASN A 3 29.47 25.39 14.52
C ASN A 3 29.05 26.43 15.55
N THR A 4 28.13 27.31 15.17
CA THR A 4 27.55 28.28 16.10
C THR A 4 26.28 27.65 16.69
N THR A 5 26.26 27.47 18.00
CA THR A 5 25.11 26.97 18.74
C THR A 5 24.37 28.14 19.37
N PHE A 6 23.08 28.25 19.09
CA PHE A 6 22.19 29.25 19.69
C PHE A 6 21.45 28.61 20.89
N ASN A 7 21.63 29.17 22.08
CA ASN A 7 20.98 28.70 23.31
C ASN A 7 19.69 29.47 23.64
N GLY A 8 18.97 29.92 22.63
CA GLY A 8 17.73 30.66 22.81
C GLY A 8 16.87 30.66 21.57
N ALA A 9 15.70 31.29 21.67
CA ALA A 9 14.79 31.41 20.54
C ALA A 9 15.42 32.27 19.42
N VAL A 10 15.56 31.70 18.24
CA VAL A 10 15.98 32.42 17.04
C VAL A 10 14.72 32.92 16.33
N ARG A 11 14.65 34.23 16.12
CA ARG A 11 13.54 34.89 15.42
C ARG A 11 14.02 35.39 14.06
N SER A 12 13.31 35.06 13.01
CA SER A 12 13.56 35.57 11.67
C SER A 12 12.27 36.18 11.09
N LYS A 13 12.36 37.41 10.61
CA LYS A 13 11.22 38.11 9.97
C LYS A 13 10.92 37.53 8.58
N ASN A 14 11.95 37.01 7.90
CA ASN A 14 11.84 36.52 6.52
C ASN A 14 11.89 34.97 6.41
N GLY A 15 11.77 34.26 7.55
CA GLY A 15 11.86 32.80 7.59
C GLY A 15 13.28 32.28 7.75
N PHE A 16 13.43 30.98 7.61
CA PHE A 16 14.69 30.23 7.73
C PHE A 16 14.93 29.43 6.46
N LYS A 17 16.20 29.31 6.11
CA LYS A 17 16.63 28.52 4.95
C LYS A 17 17.80 27.65 5.35
N THR A 18 17.72 26.37 5.04
CA THR A 18 18.88 25.49 5.09
C THR A 18 19.64 25.59 3.78
N ILE A 19 20.95 25.52 3.85
CA ILE A 19 21.82 25.47 2.67
C ILE A 19 22.55 24.14 2.67
N ASP A 20 22.66 23.52 1.52
CA ASP A 20 23.54 22.39 1.29
C ASP A 20 24.73 22.85 0.44
N VAL A 21 25.92 22.43 0.84
CA VAL A 21 27.16 22.79 0.16
C VAL A 21 27.79 21.54 -0.43
N THR A 22 27.86 21.47 -1.74
CA THR A 22 28.51 20.37 -2.43
C THR A 22 30.00 20.35 -2.11
N ALA A 23 30.46 19.32 -1.41
CA ALA A 23 31.85 19.22 -0.93
C ALA A 23 32.89 19.30 -2.07
N ALA A 24 32.56 18.82 -3.25
CA ALA A 24 33.46 18.78 -4.40
C ALA A 24 33.64 20.16 -5.12
N THR A 25 32.63 21.00 -5.11
CA THR A 25 32.60 22.24 -5.91
C THR A 25 32.39 23.49 -5.08
N GLY A 26 31.97 23.33 -3.82
CA GLY A 26 31.56 24.47 -2.97
C GLY A 26 30.25 25.11 -3.43
N ALA A 27 29.55 24.51 -4.40
CA ALA A 27 28.27 25.02 -4.86
C ALA A 27 27.24 24.98 -3.73
N ILE A 28 26.55 26.08 -3.54
CA ILE A 28 25.48 26.21 -2.53
C ILE A 28 24.16 25.91 -3.22
N THR A 29 23.44 24.96 -2.70
CA THR A 29 22.06 24.66 -3.09
C THR A 29 21.15 24.94 -1.90
N ASP A 30 19.98 25.46 -2.22
CA ASP A 30 18.98 25.70 -1.21
C ASP A 30 18.30 24.38 -0.84
N GLY A 31 18.25 24.09 0.45
CA GLY A 31 17.54 22.92 0.98
C GLY A 31 16.10 23.27 1.35
N LEU A 32 15.78 23.14 2.62
CA LEU A 32 14.47 23.42 3.16
C LEU A 32 14.29 24.91 3.42
N VAL A 33 13.22 25.50 2.93
CA VAL A 33 12.88 26.91 3.17
C VAL A 33 11.60 26.97 4.01
N ILE A 34 11.67 27.71 5.12
CA ILE A 34 10.48 28.08 5.91
C ILE A 34 10.24 29.56 5.65
N ASN A 35 9.18 29.91 4.94
CA ASN A 35 8.88 31.31 4.63
C ASN A 35 8.29 32.08 5.82
N ALA A 36 8.06 33.38 5.64
CA ALA A 36 7.53 34.25 6.67
C ALA A 36 6.09 33.84 7.13
N ASP A 37 5.34 33.14 6.30
CA ASP A 37 4.00 32.65 6.57
C ASP A 37 4.00 31.28 7.27
N GLY A 38 5.18 30.71 7.55
CA GLY A 38 5.35 29.43 8.21
C GLY A 38 5.21 28.21 7.28
N ASN A 39 5.16 28.40 5.97
CA ASN A 39 5.12 27.32 5.02
C ASN A 39 6.53 26.76 4.77
N ILE A 40 6.62 25.45 4.54
CA ILE A 40 7.86 24.74 4.32
C ILE A 40 7.92 24.28 2.86
N TYR A 41 8.97 24.66 2.14
CA TYR A 41 9.19 24.35 0.73
C TYR A 41 10.57 23.75 0.50
N ASN A 42 10.75 23.05 -0.63
CA ASN A 42 12.07 22.84 -1.19
C ASN A 42 12.41 24.00 -2.16
N ASP A 43 13.67 24.11 -2.57
CA ASP A 43 14.14 25.20 -3.46
C ASP A 43 13.46 25.20 -4.84
N ALA A 44 12.96 24.06 -5.30
CA ALA A 44 12.24 23.93 -6.57
C ALA A 44 10.76 24.35 -6.47
N GLY A 45 10.32 24.93 -5.35
CA GLY A 45 8.92 25.31 -5.12
C GLY A 45 7.99 24.11 -4.92
N GLY A 46 8.55 22.91 -4.78
CA GLY A 46 7.78 21.70 -4.47
C GLY A 46 7.49 21.60 -2.97
N HIS A 47 6.34 21.07 -2.66
CA HIS A 47 6.00 20.73 -1.28
C HIS A 47 6.95 19.65 -0.74
N ILE A 48 7.13 19.59 0.59
CA ILE A 48 7.89 18.52 1.22
C ILE A 48 7.22 17.20 0.83
N GLN A 49 7.90 16.43 0.02
CA GLN A 49 7.56 15.03 -0.16
C GLN A 49 8.26 14.26 0.96
N TYR A 50 7.51 13.70 1.86
CA TYR A 50 8.02 12.68 2.73
C TYR A 50 8.25 11.41 1.89
N ALA A 51 9.48 11.20 1.46
CA ALA A 51 9.87 9.91 0.92
C ALA A 51 9.90 8.94 2.10
N ALA A 52 8.82 8.17 2.26
CA ALA A 52 8.88 7.00 3.11
C ALA A 52 9.94 6.08 2.53
N ALA A 53 11.06 5.94 3.25
CA ALA A 53 12.02 4.90 2.95
C ALA A 53 11.28 3.57 3.05
N THR A 54 11.20 2.90 1.91
CA THR A 54 10.85 1.48 1.76
C THR A 54 9.96 0.87 2.86
N GLY A 55 8.69 0.78 2.56
CA GLY A 55 7.77 -0.09 3.30
C GLY A 55 6.94 0.66 4.33
N TYR A 56 5.65 0.63 4.11
CA TYR A 56 4.55 0.99 5.01
C TYR A 56 4.09 2.43 5.06
N GLY A 57 2.89 2.48 4.71
CA GLY A 57 1.93 3.41 5.18
C GLY A 57 1.62 4.50 4.18
N PRO A 58 0.33 4.76 4.01
CA PRO A 58 -0.09 5.99 3.43
C PRO A 58 0.54 7.08 4.27
N ALA A 59 1.46 7.83 3.70
CA ALA A 59 1.87 9.08 4.30
C ALA A 59 0.62 9.96 4.32
N ASP A 60 -0.09 9.93 5.42
CA ASP A 60 -1.08 10.93 5.74
C ASP A 60 -0.32 12.24 6.06
N ILE A 61 0.27 12.82 5.04
CA ILE A 61 0.77 14.17 5.16
C ILE A 61 -0.44 15.07 4.98
N ILE A 62 -1.04 15.42 6.08
CA ILE A 62 -2.01 16.50 6.12
C ILE A 62 -1.22 17.79 6.01
N VAL A 63 -1.03 18.27 4.79
CA VAL A 63 -0.48 19.59 4.56
C VAL A 63 -1.62 20.53 4.22
N GLY A 64 -2.00 21.32 5.18
CA GLY A 64 -2.59 22.62 4.99
C GLY A 64 -4.00 22.70 4.43
N LYS A 65 -4.70 23.60 5.01
CA LYS A 65 -5.93 24.28 4.65
C LYS A 65 -6.26 24.22 3.13
N GLY A 66 -7.08 23.24 2.73
CA GLY A 66 -7.73 23.21 1.41
C GLY A 66 -6.99 22.53 0.28
N GLY A 67 -5.91 21.81 0.55
CA GLY A 67 -5.14 21.14 -0.47
C GLY A 67 -5.54 19.68 -0.66
N SER A 68 -5.67 19.25 -1.88
CA SER A 68 -5.61 17.86 -2.28
C SER A 68 -4.24 17.31 -1.86
N GLN A 69 -4.22 16.25 -1.11
CA GLN A 69 -3.02 15.75 -0.42
C GLN A 69 -2.02 15.06 -1.30
N TYR A 70 -2.41 14.74 -2.47
CA TYR A 70 -1.55 14.22 -3.52
C TYR A 70 -1.69 15.19 -4.68
N GLY A 71 -0.83 16.17 -4.79
CA GLY A 71 -0.94 17.22 -5.80
C GLY A 71 -1.56 16.69 -7.08
N THR A 72 -2.62 17.25 -7.53
CA THR A 72 -3.30 16.95 -8.80
C THR A 72 -3.79 15.51 -9.05
N VAL A 73 -3.99 14.67 -8.03
CA VAL A 73 -4.70 13.42 -8.25
C VAL A 73 -6.18 13.73 -8.44
N ASP A 74 -6.63 13.62 -9.69
CA ASP A 74 -8.04 13.68 -10.02
C ASP A 74 -8.69 12.33 -9.69
N PRO A 75 -9.69 12.28 -8.77
CA PRO A 75 -10.36 11.04 -8.41
C PRO A 75 -11.15 10.42 -9.57
N TYR A 76 -11.30 11.13 -10.66
CA TYR A 76 -12.03 10.68 -11.85
C TYR A 76 -11.12 10.21 -12.98
N THR A 77 -9.79 10.29 -12.80
CA THR A 77 -8.83 9.84 -13.81
C THR A 77 -8.46 8.38 -13.60
N GLU A 78 -8.63 7.58 -14.64
CA GLU A 78 -8.22 6.18 -14.66
C GLU A 78 -6.73 6.05 -15.05
N SER A 79 -6.06 5.03 -14.54
CA SER A 79 -4.68 4.68 -14.92
C SER A 79 -4.59 3.21 -15.31
N SER A 80 -3.82 2.91 -16.34
CA SER A 80 -3.56 1.52 -16.78
C SER A 80 -2.54 0.80 -15.89
N THR A 81 -1.83 1.55 -15.06
CA THR A 81 -0.86 1.02 -14.08
C THR A 81 -1.28 1.39 -12.69
N GLN A 82 -0.99 0.52 -11.73
CA GLN A 82 -1.29 0.80 -10.33
C GLN A 82 -0.39 1.93 -9.82
N LEU A 83 -1.00 3.05 -9.42
CA LEU A 83 -0.29 4.23 -8.91
C LEU A 83 -0.20 4.24 -7.37
N PHE A 84 -1.18 3.65 -6.70
CA PHE A 84 -1.28 3.63 -5.24
C PHE A 84 -1.61 2.22 -4.74
N PRO A 85 -1.34 1.90 -3.47
CA PRO A 85 -1.84 0.68 -2.85
C PRO A 85 -3.37 0.62 -2.92
N LEU A 86 -3.92 -0.56 -3.22
CA LEU A 86 -5.37 -0.75 -3.24
C LEU A 86 -5.99 -0.41 -1.88
N GLY A 87 -7.14 0.23 -1.89
CA GLY A 87 -7.82 0.70 -0.68
C GLY A 87 -7.32 2.05 -0.15
N SER A 88 -6.26 2.65 -0.72
CA SER A 88 -5.78 3.99 -0.34
C SER A 88 -6.90 5.01 -0.38
N ARG A 89 -6.92 5.89 0.61
CA ARG A 89 -7.96 6.94 0.75
C ARG A 89 -7.49 8.23 0.11
N LEU A 90 -8.38 8.86 -0.63
CA LEU A 90 -8.23 10.23 -1.12
C LEU A 90 -9.36 11.08 -0.55
N PHE A 91 -9.02 12.14 0.15
CA PHE A 91 -9.97 13.16 0.58
C PHE A 91 -10.02 14.25 -0.48
N TYR A 92 -11.16 14.41 -1.12
CA TYR A 92 -11.38 15.45 -2.12
C TYR A 92 -12.60 16.27 -1.75
N GLY A 93 -12.38 17.48 -1.29
CA GLY A 93 -13.43 18.28 -0.66
C GLY A 93 -13.99 17.59 0.61
N ASN A 94 -15.29 17.34 0.64
CA ASN A 94 -15.97 16.63 1.72
C ASN A 94 -16.19 15.14 1.44
N THR A 95 -15.65 14.64 0.32
CA THR A 95 -15.85 13.26 -0.13
C THR A 95 -14.58 12.43 0.06
N VAL A 96 -14.76 11.19 0.47
CA VAL A 96 -13.66 10.21 0.60
C VAL A 96 -13.77 9.22 -0.55
N TYR A 97 -12.72 9.14 -1.34
CA TYR A 97 -12.56 8.14 -2.40
C TYR A 97 -11.63 7.03 -1.94
N ARG A 98 -11.77 5.86 -2.55
CA ARG A 98 -10.88 4.72 -2.35
C ARG A 98 -10.27 4.33 -3.68
N TYR A 99 -8.97 4.13 -3.69
CA TYR A 99 -8.28 3.62 -4.87
C TYR A 99 -8.62 2.15 -5.07
N GLY A 100 -9.22 1.81 -6.19
CA GLY A 100 -9.64 0.46 -6.51
C GLY A 100 -9.06 -0.04 -7.81
N LYS A 101 -8.95 -1.34 -7.98
CA LYS A 101 -8.61 -2.01 -9.24
C LYS A 101 -9.89 -2.52 -9.86
N MET A 102 -10.12 -2.15 -11.09
CA MET A 102 -11.22 -2.71 -11.89
C MET A 102 -10.77 -4.00 -12.58
N GLY A 103 -11.72 -4.88 -12.85
CA GLY A 103 -11.51 -6.04 -13.70
C GLY A 103 -11.19 -5.66 -15.16
N ALA A 104 -11.26 -6.63 -16.06
CA ALA A 104 -10.89 -6.45 -17.46
C ALA A 104 -11.82 -5.52 -18.25
N GLY A 105 -12.99 -5.16 -17.72
CA GLY A 105 -13.96 -4.28 -18.36
C GLY A 105 -13.83 -2.84 -17.86
N ALA A 106 -13.84 -1.86 -18.77
CA ALA A 106 -13.96 -0.46 -18.42
C ALA A 106 -15.30 -0.18 -17.74
N VAL A 107 -15.29 0.63 -16.71
CA VAL A 107 -16.51 1.05 -16.00
C VAL A 107 -16.73 2.53 -16.25
N THR A 108 -17.92 2.85 -16.73
CA THR A 108 -18.31 4.26 -16.91
C THR A 108 -18.53 4.92 -15.54
N ALA A 109 -18.05 6.13 -15.38
CA ALA A 109 -18.29 6.93 -14.17
C ALA A 109 -19.77 6.97 -13.79
N GLY A 110 -20.05 6.91 -12.49
CA GLY A 110 -21.42 6.91 -11.96
C GLY A 110 -22.12 5.54 -11.95
N LYS A 111 -21.45 4.48 -12.37
CA LYS A 111 -21.96 3.10 -12.25
C LYS A 111 -21.54 2.47 -10.93
N CYS A 112 -22.46 1.71 -10.35
CA CYS A 112 -22.14 0.82 -9.24
C CYS A 112 -21.46 -0.44 -9.77
N VAL A 113 -20.49 -0.92 -9.01
CA VAL A 113 -19.78 -2.18 -9.29
C VAL A 113 -20.01 -3.14 -8.12
N THR A 114 -19.98 -4.43 -8.42
CA THR A 114 -19.94 -5.49 -7.41
C THR A 114 -18.49 -5.96 -7.25
N HIS A 115 -18.19 -6.63 -6.13
CA HIS A 115 -16.90 -7.31 -5.98
C HIS A 115 -16.70 -8.35 -7.11
N ALA A 116 -15.45 -8.74 -7.34
CA ALA A 116 -15.13 -9.83 -8.25
C ALA A 116 -15.90 -11.09 -7.84
N ALA A 117 -16.41 -11.83 -8.83
CA ALA A 117 -17.02 -13.12 -8.57
C ALA A 117 -15.96 -14.08 -8.01
N SER A 118 -16.35 -14.91 -7.04
CA SER A 118 -15.49 -15.98 -6.56
C SER A 118 -15.14 -16.93 -7.70
N ILE A 119 -13.86 -17.23 -7.85
CA ILE A 119 -13.40 -18.19 -8.86
C ILE A 119 -13.63 -19.59 -8.30
N ALA A 120 -14.22 -20.45 -9.12
CA ALA A 120 -14.41 -21.84 -8.74
C ALA A 120 -13.08 -22.48 -8.32
N HIS A 121 -13.12 -23.29 -7.26
CA HIS A 121 -11.94 -23.98 -6.70
C HIS A 121 -10.85 -23.07 -6.09
N HIS A 122 -11.18 -21.82 -5.78
CA HIS A 122 -10.30 -20.90 -5.03
C HIS A 122 -10.93 -20.50 -3.68
N PHE A 123 -11.97 -21.19 -3.27
CA PHE A 123 -12.61 -21.05 -1.97
C PHE A 123 -12.66 -22.40 -1.27
N ASP A 124 -12.70 -22.38 0.04
CA ASP A 124 -12.74 -23.57 0.89
C ASP A 124 -11.56 -24.55 0.66
N LEU A 125 -10.39 -23.96 0.39
CA LEU A 125 -9.15 -24.67 0.10
C LEU A 125 -8.57 -25.31 1.37
N THR A 126 -7.89 -26.44 1.22
CA THR A 126 -7.19 -27.12 2.30
C THR A 126 -5.73 -26.68 2.37
N PRO A 127 -5.21 -26.22 3.51
CA PRO A 127 -3.78 -26.07 3.70
C PRO A 127 -3.06 -27.40 3.53
N THR A 128 -1.96 -27.45 2.78
CA THR A 128 -1.20 -28.68 2.54
C THR A 128 -0.43 -29.15 3.77
N ALA A 129 -0.17 -28.23 4.71
CA ALA A 129 0.47 -28.48 5.99
C ALA A 129 -0.06 -27.53 7.04
N GLY A 130 0.14 -27.86 8.31
CA GLY A 130 -0.09 -26.92 9.41
C GLY A 130 0.91 -25.77 9.32
N VAL A 131 0.46 -24.55 9.59
CA VAL A 131 1.29 -23.33 9.58
C VAL A 131 1.25 -22.71 10.97
N ALA A 132 2.41 -22.40 11.51
CA ALA A 132 2.54 -21.82 12.84
C ALA A 132 2.07 -20.36 12.88
N ALA A 133 1.71 -19.87 14.06
CA ALA A 133 1.54 -18.43 14.27
C ALA A 133 2.86 -17.68 14.00
N GLY A 134 2.78 -16.50 13.41
CA GLY A 134 3.93 -15.70 13.01
C GLY A 134 4.41 -15.95 11.58
N GLU A 135 3.89 -16.94 10.88
CA GLU A 135 4.22 -17.22 9.47
C GLU A 135 3.33 -16.42 8.52
N THR A 136 3.90 -16.02 7.37
CA THR A 136 3.22 -15.25 6.32
C THR A 136 2.96 -16.06 5.05
N ALA A 137 3.61 -17.22 4.90
CA ALA A 137 3.49 -18.08 3.73
C ALA A 137 2.57 -19.28 4.03
N ILE A 138 1.49 -19.39 3.28
CA ILE A 138 0.49 -20.45 3.47
C ILE A 138 0.38 -21.24 2.18
N SER A 139 0.73 -22.53 2.25
CA SER A 139 0.54 -23.44 1.14
C SER A 139 -0.87 -24.02 1.18
N VAL A 140 -1.60 -23.87 0.08
CA VAL A 140 -2.98 -24.38 -0.05
C VAL A 140 -3.09 -25.26 -1.28
N GLU A 141 -4.00 -26.23 -1.22
CA GLU A 141 -4.32 -27.13 -2.31
C GLU A 141 -5.46 -26.53 -3.14
N THR A 142 -5.22 -26.26 -4.43
CA THR A 142 -6.26 -25.81 -5.35
C THR A 142 -7.06 -27.01 -5.83
N ALA A 143 -8.37 -26.84 -6.00
CA ALA A 143 -9.25 -27.96 -6.31
C ALA A 143 -9.57 -28.12 -7.81
N GLY A 144 -8.73 -27.57 -8.71
CA GLY A 144 -8.90 -27.81 -10.14
C GLY A 144 -8.86 -26.55 -11.03
N THR A 145 -8.52 -25.39 -10.51
CA THR A 145 -8.37 -24.17 -11.32
C THR A 145 -6.99 -23.55 -11.11
N ASP A 146 -6.37 -23.13 -12.22
CA ASP A 146 -5.05 -22.52 -12.23
C ASP A 146 -5.10 -21.09 -11.68
N LEU A 147 -3.97 -20.64 -11.11
CA LEU A 147 -3.78 -19.23 -10.74
C LEU A 147 -2.83 -18.55 -11.71
N THR A 148 -3.16 -17.34 -12.08
CA THR A 148 -2.20 -16.47 -12.77
C THR A 148 -1.30 -15.77 -11.75
N LEU A 149 -0.11 -15.36 -12.20
CA LEU A 149 0.84 -14.63 -11.34
C LEU A 149 0.17 -13.39 -10.73
N ASN A 150 0.25 -13.27 -9.41
CA ASN A 150 -0.30 -12.16 -8.64
C ASN A 150 -1.80 -11.91 -8.83
N GLN A 151 -2.56 -12.94 -9.15
CA GLN A 151 -4.01 -12.87 -9.34
C GLN A 151 -4.74 -12.32 -8.12
N TYR A 152 -4.28 -12.70 -6.92
CA TYR A 152 -4.85 -12.28 -5.64
C TYR A 152 -4.01 -11.21 -4.91
N ALA A 153 -2.96 -10.66 -5.53
CA ALA A 153 -2.15 -9.63 -4.91
C ALA A 153 -2.99 -8.40 -4.55
N GLY A 154 -2.91 -7.98 -3.29
CA GLY A 154 -3.71 -6.90 -2.73
C GLY A 154 -5.12 -7.31 -2.27
N GLY A 155 -5.53 -8.54 -2.53
CA GLY A 155 -6.74 -9.17 -1.98
C GLY A 155 -6.51 -9.77 -0.60
N TYR A 156 -7.36 -10.71 -0.21
CA TYR A 156 -7.35 -11.30 1.12
C TYR A 156 -7.39 -12.82 1.08
N LEU A 157 -6.68 -13.42 2.03
CA LEU A 157 -6.79 -14.81 2.40
C LEU A 157 -7.62 -14.87 3.69
N TYR A 158 -8.75 -15.53 3.64
CA TYR A 158 -9.68 -15.67 4.77
C TYR A 158 -9.71 -17.11 5.24
N ILE A 159 -9.54 -17.32 6.54
CA ILE A 159 -9.65 -18.63 7.17
C ILE A 159 -11.08 -18.79 7.64
N ASN A 160 -11.83 -19.63 6.96
CA ASN A 160 -13.28 -19.71 7.09
C ASN A 160 -13.77 -20.90 7.94
N ASP A 161 -12.88 -21.81 8.35
CA ASP A 161 -13.26 -22.93 9.20
C ASP A 161 -12.08 -23.49 10.01
N ALA A 162 -12.37 -24.14 11.14
CA ALA A 162 -11.49 -24.85 12.05
C ALA A 162 -10.41 -23.95 12.71
N ALA A 163 -9.19 -24.46 12.91
CA ALA A 163 -8.14 -23.73 13.60
C ALA A 163 -7.78 -22.44 12.86
N GLY A 164 -7.76 -21.32 13.58
CA GLY A 164 -7.48 -20.01 13.02
C GLY A 164 -8.67 -19.32 12.36
N GLU A 165 -9.88 -19.89 12.42
CA GLU A 165 -11.10 -19.29 11.86
C GLU A 165 -11.27 -17.82 12.24
N GLY A 166 -11.71 -17.01 11.26
CA GLY A 166 -11.95 -15.58 11.42
C GLY A 166 -10.73 -14.69 11.10
N GLN A 167 -9.55 -15.27 10.91
CA GLN A 167 -8.39 -14.49 10.48
C GLN A 167 -8.54 -14.10 9.00
N MET A 168 -8.20 -12.85 8.70
CA MET A 168 -8.18 -12.30 7.36
C MET A 168 -6.82 -11.66 7.12
N LEU A 169 -6.03 -12.21 6.23
CA LEU A 169 -4.66 -11.80 5.92
C LEU A 169 -4.64 -11.14 4.54
N ARG A 170 -3.96 -10.01 4.43
CA ARG A 170 -3.80 -9.35 3.14
C ARG A 170 -2.75 -10.07 2.30
N ILE A 171 -3.10 -10.43 1.08
CA ILE A 171 -2.19 -11.14 0.17
C ILE A 171 -1.19 -10.18 -0.44
N GLU A 172 0.09 -10.49 -0.33
CA GLU A 172 1.19 -9.80 -0.98
C GLU A 172 1.37 -10.30 -2.41
N SER A 173 1.45 -11.62 -2.57
CA SER A 173 1.71 -12.23 -3.87
C SER A 173 1.25 -13.70 -3.93
N ASN A 174 1.04 -14.17 -5.14
CA ASN A 174 0.95 -15.58 -5.46
C ASN A 174 1.70 -15.87 -6.77
N PRO A 175 2.38 -17.02 -6.91
CA PRO A 175 2.97 -17.43 -8.17
C PRO A 175 1.90 -17.75 -9.21
N ALA A 176 2.30 -17.84 -10.47
CA ALA A 176 1.53 -18.56 -11.47
C ALA A 176 1.53 -20.04 -11.11
N HIS A 177 0.41 -20.70 -11.24
CA HIS A 177 0.20 -22.07 -10.79
C HIS A 177 -0.65 -22.84 -11.79
N ASP A 178 -0.20 -24.02 -12.15
CA ASP A 178 -0.92 -24.99 -12.99
C ASP A 178 -1.32 -26.18 -12.08
N HIS A 179 -2.60 -26.28 -11.76
CA HIS A 179 -3.14 -27.33 -10.88
C HIS A 179 -2.84 -28.73 -11.42
N SER A 180 -2.78 -28.91 -12.73
CA SER A 180 -2.51 -30.23 -13.33
C SER A 180 -1.09 -30.70 -13.13
N ALA A 181 -0.14 -29.78 -12.95
CA ALA A 181 1.27 -30.05 -12.72
C ALA A 181 1.58 -30.24 -11.22
N ASP A 182 1.03 -29.37 -10.37
CA ASP A 182 1.17 -29.39 -8.91
C ASP A 182 -0.16 -28.90 -8.29
N PRO A 183 -0.86 -29.66 -7.46
CA PRO A 183 -2.08 -29.19 -6.84
C PRO A 183 -1.88 -28.11 -5.76
N SER A 184 -0.64 -27.87 -5.33
CA SER A 184 -0.32 -26.98 -4.22
C SER A 184 0.27 -25.66 -4.66
N VAL A 185 -0.17 -24.56 -4.03
CA VAL A 185 0.35 -23.21 -4.28
C VAL A 185 0.63 -22.48 -2.98
N ILE A 186 1.73 -21.73 -2.94
CA ILE A 186 2.08 -20.89 -1.79
C ILE A 186 1.52 -19.49 -2.00
N ILE A 187 0.69 -19.06 -1.07
CA ILE A 187 0.19 -17.68 -0.99
C ILE A 187 1.01 -16.94 0.07
N THR A 188 1.64 -15.84 -0.33
CA THR A 188 2.41 -14.99 0.58
C THR A 188 1.54 -13.80 1.01
N CYS A 189 1.46 -13.57 2.31
CA CYS A 189 0.68 -12.49 2.92
C CYS A 189 1.59 -11.41 3.47
N TYR A 190 1.08 -10.18 3.57
CA TYR A 190 1.74 -9.09 4.29
C TYR A 190 1.65 -9.27 5.80
N ASP A 191 0.51 -9.82 6.25
CA ASP A 191 0.23 -10.02 7.66
C ASP A 191 0.63 -11.44 8.06
N ASP A 192 1.11 -11.60 9.26
CA ASP A 192 1.41 -12.90 9.85
C ASP A 192 0.17 -13.54 10.49
N LEU A 193 0.16 -14.86 10.55
CA LEU A 193 -0.86 -15.61 11.26
C LEU A 193 -0.83 -15.30 12.76
N ALA A 194 -1.92 -14.78 13.30
CA ALA A 194 -2.05 -14.57 14.74
C ALA A 194 -2.26 -15.90 15.50
N THR A 195 -2.91 -16.85 14.87
CA THR A 195 -3.17 -18.21 15.40
C THR A 195 -2.80 -19.24 14.35
N ALA A 196 -2.11 -20.29 14.77
CA ALA A 196 -1.72 -21.39 13.90
C ALA A 196 -2.94 -22.04 13.22
N ILE A 197 -2.74 -22.50 11.99
CA ILE A 197 -3.72 -23.26 11.23
C ILE A 197 -3.25 -24.70 11.04
N THR A 198 -4.19 -25.58 10.72
CA THR A 198 -3.93 -27.01 10.49
C THR A 198 -4.43 -27.43 9.12
N THR A 199 -4.17 -28.65 8.72
CA THR A 199 -4.72 -29.25 7.50
C THR A 199 -6.25 -29.45 7.55
N SER A 200 -6.86 -29.30 8.73
CA SER A 200 -8.33 -29.31 8.88
C SER A 200 -8.95 -27.92 8.65
N SER A 201 -8.14 -26.86 8.66
CA SER A 201 -8.61 -25.50 8.39
C SER A 201 -9.08 -25.36 6.95
N ARG A 202 -9.92 -24.36 6.69
CA ARG A 202 -10.35 -24.01 5.35
C ARG A 202 -9.99 -22.56 5.05
N VAL A 203 -9.56 -22.33 3.82
CA VAL A 203 -9.03 -21.07 3.37
C VAL A 203 -9.72 -20.63 2.07
N THR A 204 -10.10 -19.37 1.99
CA THR A 204 -10.72 -18.77 0.81
C THR A 204 -9.90 -17.60 0.32
N LEU A 205 -9.65 -17.54 -0.99
CA LEU A 205 -8.96 -16.43 -1.65
C LEU A 205 -9.98 -15.42 -2.18
N ILE A 206 -9.81 -14.16 -1.82
CA ILE A 206 -10.70 -13.04 -2.18
C ILE A 206 -9.85 -12.01 -2.93
N ALA A 207 -10.24 -11.66 -4.17
CA ALA A 207 -9.54 -10.68 -5.01
C ALA A 207 -10.00 -9.24 -4.72
#